data_da0a8cd4cb609bcdc30f1dbc94dc55a3
#
_entry.id   da0a8cd4cb609bcdc30f1dbc94dc55a3
#
_cell.length_a   1.000
_cell.length_b   1.000
_cell.length_c   1.000
_cell.angle_alpha   90.00
_cell.angle_beta   90.00
_cell.angle_gamma   90.00
#
_symmetry.space_group_name_H-M   'P 1'
#
loop_
_entity.id
_entity.type
_entity.pdbx_description
1 polymer ?
#
loop_
_entity_poly.entity_id
_entity_poly.type
_entity_poly.pdbx_seq_one_letter_code
_entity_poly.pdbx_strand_id
1 'polypeptide(L)'
;MKKKSSELDFLSSLEDGKEVTQQLISKKISVSIGFVNALIKKFLKKGIIKVQQAPYKRFIYYVTPNGFSQKSKLVLEYLTDSLSLFRTLRSELNLVFFKNKNISFFLYGISEITEIAILSANEANVKIDGILDMNSKKKNHLNFPILNKLPEDLKNKKIIICCTKNAQEIYFDLIEKFSEDRIIAIDSLFISKKKPNFKPENNYEKK
;
A
#
# COMPACT_ATOMS: atom_id res chain seq x y z
N MET A 1 6.88 8.57 -2.52
CA MET A 1 6.84 7.20 -3.07
C MET A 1 6.26 7.10 -4.49
N LYS A 2 5.02 7.49 -4.81
CA LYS A 2 4.41 7.33 -6.17
C LYS A 2 5.27 7.82 -7.34
N LYS A 3 5.96 8.95 -7.23
CA LYS A 3 6.76 9.52 -8.34
C LYS A 3 8.01 8.70 -8.66
N LYS A 4 8.69 8.15 -7.64
CA LYS A 4 9.89 7.30 -7.83
C LYS A 4 9.51 5.93 -8.43
N SER A 5 8.41 5.34 -7.97
CA SER A 5 7.85 4.11 -8.53
C SER A 5 7.54 4.29 -10.02
N SER A 6 6.86 5.39 -10.41
CA SER A 6 6.53 5.66 -11.82
C SER A 6 7.77 5.86 -12.73
N GLU A 7 8.87 6.41 -12.21
CA GLU A 7 10.14 6.53 -12.96
C GLU A 7 10.79 5.15 -13.18
N LEU A 8 10.76 4.29 -12.17
CA LEU A 8 11.25 2.92 -12.26
C LEU A 8 10.40 2.08 -13.21
N ASP A 9 9.06 2.18 -13.09
CA ASP A 9 8.11 1.47 -13.96
C ASP A 9 8.29 1.91 -15.42
N PHE A 10 8.51 3.21 -15.65
CA PHE A 10 8.79 3.73 -16.98
C PHE A 10 10.07 3.13 -17.57
N LEU A 11 11.19 3.17 -16.83
CA LEU A 11 12.46 2.58 -17.32
C LEU A 11 12.34 1.06 -17.52
N SER A 12 11.59 0.37 -16.68
CA SER A 12 11.31 -1.06 -16.84
C SER A 12 10.44 -1.36 -18.06
N SER A 13 9.57 -0.43 -18.46
CA SER A 13 8.74 -0.58 -19.64
C SER A 13 9.52 -0.52 -20.98
N LEU A 14 10.74 0.04 -20.94
CA LEU A 14 11.62 0.21 -22.11
C LEU A 14 12.67 -0.91 -22.28
N GLU A 15 12.72 -1.91 -21.39
CA GLU A 15 13.81 -2.90 -21.37
C GLU A 15 13.94 -3.76 -22.62
N ASP A 16 12.85 -3.99 -23.31
CA ASP A 16 12.82 -4.96 -24.41
C ASP A 16 13.30 -4.43 -25.76
N GLY A 17 13.70 -3.14 -25.85
CA GLY A 17 14.12 -2.52 -27.11
C GLY A 17 13.06 -2.57 -28.22
N LYS A 18 11.83 -2.94 -27.87
CA LYS A 18 10.69 -3.02 -28.79
C LYS A 18 10.14 -1.65 -29.09
N GLU A 19 9.54 -1.51 -30.26
CA GLU A 19 8.77 -0.31 -30.59
C GLU A 19 7.66 -0.10 -29.56
N VAL A 20 7.78 0.95 -28.76
CA VAL A 20 6.80 1.26 -27.73
C VAL A 20 6.25 2.65 -27.96
N THR A 21 4.94 2.76 -28.12
CA THR A 21 4.28 4.06 -28.22
C THR A 21 4.06 4.66 -26.82
N GLN A 22 4.05 6.00 -26.73
CA GLN A 22 3.76 6.69 -25.47
C GLN A 22 2.41 6.27 -24.87
N GLN A 23 1.44 5.97 -25.72
CA GLN A 23 0.11 5.49 -25.31
C GLN A 23 0.18 4.09 -24.70
N LEU A 24 1.02 3.20 -25.21
CA LEU A 24 1.20 1.87 -24.68
C LEU A 24 1.92 1.89 -23.32
N ILE A 25 2.96 2.75 -23.19
CA ILE A 25 3.64 3.01 -21.93
C ILE A 25 2.66 3.54 -20.89
N SER A 26 1.86 4.55 -21.24
CA SER A 26 0.84 5.16 -20.40
C SER A 26 -0.13 4.13 -19.82
N LYS A 27 -0.62 3.22 -20.66
CA LYS A 27 -1.49 2.10 -20.22
C LYS A 27 -0.75 1.12 -19.31
N LYS A 28 0.49 0.72 -19.68
CA LYS A 28 1.29 -0.27 -18.93
C LYS A 28 1.61 0.17 -17.50
N ILE A 29 1.93 1.47 -17.32
CA ILE A 29 2.29 2.01 -16.01
C ILE A 29 1.18 2.84 -15.35
N SER A 30 -0.05 2.81 -15.92
CA SER A 30 -1.25 3.46 -15.37
C SER A 30 -1.09 4.94 -15.04
N VAL A 31 -0.47 5.70 -15.98
CA VAL A 31 -0.30 7.16 -15.87
C VAL A 31 -0.79 7.87 -17.13
N SER A 32 -0.96 9.20 -17.09
CA SER A 32 -1.36 9.98 -18.26
C SER A 32 -0.27 10.04 -19.33
N ILE A 33 -0.67 10.15 -20.62
CA ILE A 33 0.27 10.33 -21.75
C ILE A 33 1.15 11.59 -21.57
N GLY A 34 0.56 12.66 -21.02
CA GLY A 34 1.31 13.90 -20.71
C GLY A 34 2.44 13.66 -19.70
N PHE A 35 2.19 12.82 -18.70
CA PHE A 35 3.21 12.43 -17.70
C PHE A 35 4.31 11.58 -18.36
N VAL A 36 3.96 10.61 -19.21
CA VAL A 36 4.93 9.81 -19.99
C VAL A 36 5.82 10.73 -20.83
N ASN A 37 5.22 11.71 -21.52
CA ASN A 37 5.96 12.67 -22.35
C ASN A 37 6.93 13.53 -21.53
N ALA A 38 6.52 13.96 -20.34
CA ALA A 38 7.39 14.67 -19.39
C ALA A 38 8.57 13.79 -18.93
N LEU A 39 8.35 12.50 -18.65
CA LEU A 39 9.41 11.56 -18.31
C LEU A 39 10.40 11.35 -19.47
N ILE A 40 9.90 11.18 -20.71
CA ILE A 40 10.73 11.03 -21.90
C ILE A 40 11.64 12.26 -22.05
N LYS A 41 11.07 13.47 -22.02
CA LYS A 41 11.85 14.72 -22.12
C LYS A 41 12.91 14.82 -21.01
N LYS A 42 12.52 14.50 -19.76
CA LYS A 42 13.42 14.50 -18.60
C LYS A 42 14.59 13.53 -18.80
N PHE A 43 14.31 12.31 -19.24
CA PHE A 43 15.31 11.25 -19.35
C PHE A 43 16.19 11.39 -20.59
N LEU A 44 15.67 11.92 -21.69
CA LEU A 44 16.49 12.33 -22.84
C LEU A 44 17.48 13.43 -22.44
N LYS A 45 17.02 14.49 -21.75
CA LYS A 45 17.89 15.59 -21.29
C LYS A 45 18.99 15.10 -20.34
N LYS A 46 18.73 14.06 -19.55
CA LYS A 46 19.70 13.45 -18.62
C LYS A 46 20.58 12.37 -19.26
N GLY A 47 20.39 12.03 -20.53
CA GLY A 47 21.11 10.95 -21.20
C GLY A 47 20.83 9.56 -20.63
N ILE A 48 19.69 9.40 -19.94
CA ILE A 48 19.24 8.12 -19.34
C ILE A 48 18.64 7.22 -20.41
N ILE A 49 17.95 7.81 -21.39
CA ILE A 49 17.43 7.11 -22.56
C ILE A 49 17.91 7.79 -23.84
N LYS A 50 17.91 7.04 -24.93
CA LYS A 50 18.06 7.52 -26.31
C LYS A 50 16.78 7.21 -27.07
N VAL A 51 16.51 8.01 -28.11
CA VAL A 51 15.39 7.81 -29.01
C VAL A 51 15.92 7.61 -30.43
N GLN A 52 15.36 6.65 -31.14
CA GLN A 52 15.58 6.43 -32.55
C GLN A 52 14.24 6.49 -33.28
N GLN A 53 14.22 7.18 -34.42
CA GLN A 53 13.01 7.19 -35.25
C GLN A 53 12.94 5.90 -36.07
N ALA A 54 11.81 5.20 -35.98
CA ALA A 54 11.48 4.04 -36.79
C ALA A 54 10.58 4.46 -37.98
N PRO A 55 10.43 3.60 -39.01
CA PRO A 55 9.47 3.81 -40.10
C PRO A 55 8.05 4.15 -39.57
N TYR A 56 7.28 4.88 -40.39
CA TYR A 56 5.90 5.31 -40.08
C TYR A 56 5.76 6.24 -38.84
N LYS A 57 6.74 7.17 -38.65
CA LYS A 57 6.75 8.15 -37.53
C LYS A 57 6.69 7.54 -36.13
N ARG A 58 7.17 6.32 -35.98
CA ARG A 58 7.28 5.65 -34.67
C ARG A 58 8.61 6.00 -34.00
N PHE A 59 8.67 5.84 -32.69
CA PHE A 59 9.89 6.06 -31.92
C PHE A 59 10.23 4.79 -31.12
N ILE A 60 11.49 4.44 -31.11
CA ILE A 60 12.05 3.38 -30.28
C ILE A 60 12.92 4.05 -29.21
N TYR A 61 12.70 3.67 -27.98
CA TYR A 61 13.44 4.20 -26.84
C TYR A 61 14.40 3.14 -26.32
N TYR A 62 15.63 3.53 -26.08
CA TYR A 62 16.67 2.66 -25.55
C TYR A 62 17.17 3.21 -24.22
N VAL A 63 17.32 2.32 -23.22
CA VAL A 63 17.98 2.66 -21.97
C VAL A 63 19.49 2.69 -22.21
N THR A 64 20.17 3.76 -21.85
CA THR A 64 21.62 3.91 -21.98
C THR A 64 22.34 3.21 -20.80
N PRO A 65 23.67 2.99 -20.84
CA PRO A 65 24.43 2.51 -19.68
C PRO A 65 24.21 3.37 -18.42
N ASN A 66 24.14 4.71 -18.60
CA ASN A 66 23.78 5.63 -17.52
C ASN A 66 22.33 5.38 -17.03
N GLY A 67 21.42 5.05 -17.94
CA GLY A 67 20.05 4.70 -17.63
C GLY A 67 19.93 3.43 -16.80
N PHE A 68 20.73 2.40 -17.09
CA PHE A 68 20.78 1.19 -16.27
C PHE A 68 21.32 1.48 -14.86
N SER A 69 22.36 2.31 -14.73
CA SER A 69 22.87 2.74 -13.43
C SER A 69 21.80 3.51 -12.63
N GLN A 70 21.09 4.44 -13.30
CA GLN A 70 19.99 5.17 -12.66
C GLN A 70 18.84 4.25 -12.26
N LYS A 71 18.50 3.25 -13.07
CA LYS A 71 17.47 2.26 -12.74
C LYS A 71 17.87 1.46 -11.51
N SER A 72 19.10 0.95 -11.45
CA SER A 72 19.61 0.22 -10.28
C SER A 72 19.51 1.07 -9.00
N LYS A 73 19.85 2.35 -9.08
CA LYS A 73 19.70 3.28 -7.96
C LYS A 73 18.24 3.41 -7.52
N LEU A 74 17.30 3.57 -8.45
CA LEU A 74 15.88 3.67 -8.14
C LEU A 74 15.34 2.37 -7.50
N VAL A 75 15.80 1.20 -7.95
CA VAL A 75 15.44 -0.09 -7.34
C VAL A 75 15.93 -0.14 -5.89
N LEU A 76 17.18 0.23 -5.64
CA LEU A 76 17.74 0.24 -4.28
C LEU A 76 17.00 1.20 -3.36
N GLU A 77 16.69 2.41 -3.84
CA GLU A 77 15.89 3.38 -3.09
C GLU A 77 14.50 2.83 -2.78
N TYR A 78 13.83 2.21 -3.76
CA TYR A 78 12.51 1.60 -3.56
C TYR A 78 12.54 0.48 -2.52
N LEU A 79 13.54 -0.41 -2.60
CA LEU A 79 13.72 -1.48 -1.61
C LEU A 79 14.00 -0.92 -0.22
N THR A 80 14.85 0.10 -0.11
CA THR A 80 15.17 0.74 1.18
C THR A 80 13.94 1.36 1.81
N ASP A 81 13.14 2.12 1.03
CA ASP A 81 11.90 2.72 1.50
C ASP A 81 10.89 1.65 1.95
N SER A 82 10.75 0.55 1.17
CA SER A 82 9.84 -0.56 1.48
C SER A 82 10.27 -1.32 2.74
N LEU A 83 11.57 -1.61 2.89
CA LEU A 83 12.09 -2.27 4.09
C LEU A 83 12.00 -1.37 5.33
N SER A 84 12.15 -0.06 5.17
CA SER A 84 11.96 0.89 6.26
C SER A 84 10.51 0.86 6.78
N LEU A 85 9.53 0.90 5.86
CA LEU A 85 8.12 0.77 6.21
C LEU A 85 7.83 -0.57 6.91
N PHE A 86 8.34 -1.67 6.36
CA PHE A 86 8.21 -3.00 6.98
C PHE A 86 8.73 -3.02 8.42
N ARG A 87 9.93 -2.45 8.68
CA ARG A 87 10.51 -2.39 10.03
C ARG A 87 9.65 -1.55 10.97
N THR A 88 9.11 -0.43 10.51
CA THR A 88 8.23 0.43 11.31
C THR A 88 6.97 -0.32 11.71
N LEU A 89 6.25 -0.91 10.73
CA LEU A 89 5.04 -1.68 10.97
C LEU A 89 5.29 -2.87 11.93
N ARG A 90 6.39 -3.61 11.71
CA ARG A 90 6.77 -4.72 12.58
C ARG A 90 7.07 -4.26 14.00
N SER A 91 7.74 -3.12 14.18
CA SER A 91 8.02 -2.55 15.49
C SER A 91 6.73 -2.16 16.23
N GLU A 92 5.79 -1.49 15.56
CA GLU A 92 4.49 -1.12 16.14
C GLU A 92 3.70 -2.37 16.57
N LEU A 93 3.62 -3.38 15.68
CA LEU A 93 2.91 -4.63 15.96
C LEU A 93 3.54 -5.42 17.10
N ASN A 94 4.88 -5.49 17.16
CA ASN A 94 5.58 -6.13 18.26
C ASN A 94 5.29 -5.45 19.61
N LEU A 95 5.21 -4.11 19.64
CA LEU A 95 4.81 -3.39 20.86
C LEU A 95 3.37 -3.74 21.28
N VAL A 96 2.46 -3.85 20.32
CA VAL A 96 1.07 -4.27 20.57
C VAL A 96 1.04 -5.67 21.16
N PHE A 97 1.73 -6.64 20.55
CA PHE A 97 1.75 -8.02 21.01
C PHE A 97 2.45 -8.18 22.36
N PHE A 98 3.55 -7.48 22.58
CA PHE A 98 4.27 -7.48 23.87
C PHE A 98 3.40 -7.01 25.03
N LYS A 99 2.61 -5.95 24.81
CA LYS A 99 1.67 -5.42 25.82
C LYS A 99 0.47 -6.34 26.09
N ASN A 100 0.19 -7.29 25.19
CA ASN A 100 -1.04 -8.09 25.22
C ASN A 100 -0.76 -9.61 25.06
N LYS A 101 0.28 -10.13 25.70
CA LYS A 101 0.75 -11.52 25.52
C LYS A 101 -0.29 -12.61 25.79
N ASN A 102 -1.26 -12.34 26.70
CA ASN A 102 -2.28 -13.31 27.09
C ASN A 102 -3.62 -13.12 26.38
N ILE A 103 -3.62 -12.37 25.27
CA ILE A 103 -4.81 -12.05 24.49
C ILE A 103 -4.63 -12.64 23.10
N SER A 104 -5.69 -13.19 22.52
CA SER A 104 -5.69 -13.56 21.11
C SER A 104 -6.27 -12.44 20.23
N PHE A 105 -5.96 -12.48 18.94
CA PHE A 105 -6.31 -11.40 18.04
C PHE A 105 -7.07 -11.89 16.82
N PHE A 106 -7.95 -11.02 16.33
CA PHE A 106 -8.41 -11.03 14.95
C PHE A 106 -7.68 -9.93 14.16
N LEU A 107 -7.36 -10.20 12.92
CA LEU A 107 -6.81 -9.22 11.99
C LEU A 107 -7.93 -8.77 11.05
N TYR A 108 -8.17 -7.47 10.93
CA TYR A 108 -9.23 -6.95 10.07
C TYR A 108 -8.69 -6.49 8.72
N GLY A 109 -9.11 -7.16 7.65
CA GLY A 109 -8.71 -6.91 6.28
C GLY A 109 -7.54 -7.78 5.81
N ILE A 110 -7.44 -7.96 4.50
CA ILE A 110 -6.36 -8.70 3.83
C ILE A 110 -5.48 -7.67 3.11
N SER A 111 -4.24 -7.53 3.56
CA SER A 111 -3.24 -6.62 3.00
C SER A 111 -1.83 -7.06 3.39
N GLU A 112 -0.82 -6.36 2.90
CA GLU A 112 0.57 -6.55 3.30
C GLU A 112 0.76 -6.35 4.82
N ILE A 113 -0.04 -5.47 5.45
CA ILE A 113 0.00 -5.27 6.91
C ILE A 113 -0.47 -6.51 7.64
N THR A 114 -1.48 -7.23 7.10
CA THR A 114 -1.94 -8.51 7.65
C THR A 114 -0.83 -9.55 7.66
N GLU A 115 -0.04 -9.62 6.60
CA GLU A 115 1.09 -10.54 6.49
C GLU A 115 2.19 -10.21 7.50
N ILE A 116 2.50 -8.91 7.66
CA ILE A 116 3.45 -8.44 8.66
C ILE A 116 2.93 -8.73 10.08
N ALA A 117 1.62 -8.57 10.32
CA ALA A 117 1.02 -8.86 11.62
C ALA A 117 1.10 -10.34 11.97
N ILE A 118 0.82 -11.24 11.01
CA ILE A 118 0.97 -12.68 11.20
C ILE A 118 2.43 -13.06 11.54
N LEU A 119 3.39 -12.50 10.79
CA LEU A 119 4.81 -12.73 11.03
C LEU A 119 5.22 -12.27 12.42
N SER A 120 4.82 -11.05 12.80
CA SER A 120 5.13 -10.47 14.11
C SER A 120 4.44 -11.24 15.26
N ALA A 121 3.21 -11.73 15.08
CA ALA A 121 2.50 -12.53 16.04
C ALA A 121 3.20 -13.88 16.28
N ASN A 122 3.67 -14.52 15.22
CA ASN A 122 4.43 -15.78 15.32
C ASN A 122 5.75 -15.57 16.09
N GLU A 123 6.47 -14.48 15.83
CA GLU A 123 7.71 -14.14 16.57
C GLU A 123 7.44 -13.85 18.05
N ALA A 124 6.32 -13.18 18.35
CA ALA A 124 5.90 -12.86 19.72
C ALA A 124 5.21 -14.03 20.45
N ASN A 125 5.00 -15.15 19.75
CA ASN A 125 4.22 -16.31 20.23
C ASN A 125 2.81 -15.92 20.70
N VAL A 126 2.14 -15.09 19.92
CA VAL A 126 0.78 -14.60 20.17
C VAL A 126 -0.19 -15.25 19.19
N LYS A 127 -1.36 -15.65 19.70
CA LYS A 127 -2.37 -16.36 18.92
C LYS A 127 -3.19 -15.41 18.05
N ILE A 128 -3.26 -15.71 16.75
CA ILE A 128 -4.22 -15.14 15.81
C ILE A 128 -5.36 -16.14 15.61
N ASP A 129 -6.60 -15.75 15.87
CA ASP A 129 -7.78 -16.62 15.74
C ASP A 129 -8.36 -16.63 14.32
N GLY A 130 -8.04 -15.61 13.51
CA GLY A 130 -8.49 -15.53 12.12
C GLY A 130 -8.40 -14.12 11.56
N ILE A 131 -8.80 -14.00 10.31
CA ILE A 131 -8.83 -12.74 9.56
C ILE A 131 -10.30 -12.38 9.31
N LEU A 132 -10.70 -11.17 9.65
CA LEU A 132 -12.03 -10.62 9.40
C LEU A 132 -12.02 -9.88 8.06
N ASP A 133 -12.77 -10.35 7.08
CA ASP A 133 -12.94 -9.67 5.80
C ASP A 133 -14.34 -9.97 5.23
N MET A 134 -15.21 -8.96 5.31
CA MET A 134 -16.63 -9.09 4.95
C MET A 134 -16.85 -9.32 3.45
N ASN A 135 -15.91 -8.93 2.62
CA ASN A 135 -16.02 -8.96 1.15
C ASN A 135 -15.20 -10.07 0.49
N SER A 136 -14.39 -10.79 1.25
CA SER A 136 -13.53 -11.83 0.70
C SER A 136 -14.32 -13.06 0.28
N LYS A 137 -14.03 -13.57 -0.92
CA LYS A 137 -14.52 -14.87 -1.41
C LYS A 137 -13.58 -16.02 -1.02
N LYS A 138 -12.40 -15.73 -0.49
CA LYS A 138 -11.41 -16.73 -0.06
C LYS A 138 -11.81 -17.27 1.30
N LYS A 139 -11.56 -18.56 1.54
CA LYS A 139 -11.79 -19.20 2.84
C LYS A 139 -10.62 -19.07 3.80
N ASN A 140 -9.39 -18.98 3.26
CA ASN A 140 -8.16 -18.90 4.04
C ASN A 140 -7.18 -17.91 3.41
N HIS A 141 -6.31 -17.31 4.23
CA HIS A 141 -5.16 -16.54 3.81
C HIS A 141 -3.99 -16.89 4.75
N LEU A 142 -2.82 -17.30 4.19
CA LEU A 142 -1.63 -17.71 4.93
C LEU A 142 -1.94 -18.70 6.08
N ASN A 143 -2.76 -19.74 5.80
CA ASN A 143 -3.22 -20.76 6.74
C ASN A 143 -4.15 -20.26 7.87
N PHE A 144 -4.58 -18.99 7.84
CA PHE A 144 -5.59 -18.48 8.78
C PHE A 144 -6.97 -18.45 8.13
N PRO A 145 -8.03 -18.83 8.88
CA PRO A 145 -9.40 -18.78 8.38
C PRO A 145 -9.83 -17.33 8.15
N ILE A 146 -10.55 -17.10 7.07
CA ILE A 146 -11.20 -15.82 6.79
C ILE A 146 -12.65 -15.90 7.24
N LEU A 147 -13.05 -14.99 8.11
CA LEU A 147 -14.38 -14.86 8.64
C LEU A 147 -15.09 -13.67 7.98
N ASN A 148 -16.23 -13.95 7.34
CA ASN A 148 -17.05 -12.93 6.69
C ASN A 148 -18.10 -12.29 7.60
N LYS A 149 -18.02 -12.56 8.92
CA LYS A 149 -18.89 -11.98 9.92
C LYS A 149 -18.06 -11.55 11.14
N LEU A 150 -18.44 -10.44 11.73
CA LEU A 150 -17.86 -10.01 13.00
C LEU A 150 -18.30 -10.96 14.11
N PRO A 151 -17.43 -11.27 15.10
CA PRO A 151 -17.82 -12.01 16.29
C PRO A 151 -18.92 -11.25 17.04
N GLU A 152 -19.75 -11.98 17.77
CA GLU A 152 -20.80 -11.39 18.60
C GLU A 152 -20.21 -10.59 19.78
N ASP A 153 -19.17 -11.14 20.39
CA ASP A 153 -18.38 -10.46 21.40
C ASP A 153 -16.87 -10.77 21.24
N LEU A 154 -16.02 -9.98 21.85
CA LEU A 154 -14.58 -10.17 21.81
C LEU A 154 -14.01 -10.84 23.06
N LYS A 155 -14.79 -10.95 24.16
CA LYS A 155 -14.31 -11.51 25.44
C LYS A 155 -12.86 -11.11 25.77
N ASN A 156 -11.94 -12.08 25.70
CA ASN A 156 -10.49 -11.84 25.90
C ASN A 156 -9.73 -11.72 24.56
N LYS A 157 -10.30 -11.04 23.59
CA LYS A 157 -9.71 -10.85 22.25
C LYS A 157 -9.69 -9.39 21.85
N LYS A 158 -8.82 -9.07 20.92
CA LYS A 158 -8.76 -7.72 20.29
C LYS A 158 -8.75 -7.84 18.77
N ILE A 159 -9.15 -6.78 18.11
CA ILE A 159 -9.07 -6.65 16.64
C ILE A 159 -7.97 -5.67 16.30
N ILE A 160 -7.04 -6.06 15.43
CA ILE A 160 -6.04 -5.17 14.84
C ILE A 160 -6.52 -4.81 13.43
N ILE A 161 -6.63 -3.52 13.15
CA ILE A 161 -6.97 -3.04 11.81
C ILE A 161 -5.73 -3.15 10.93
N CYS A 162 -5.82 -3.97 9.87
CA CYS A 162 -4.75 -4.22 8.92
C CYS A 162 -5.10 -3.76 7.50
N CYS A 163 -6.34 -3.34 7.24
CA CYS A 163 -6.74 -2.83 5.92
C CYS A 163 -6.17 -1.43 5.67
N THR A 164 -5.79 -1.15 4.42
CA THR A 164 -5.29 0.16 3.99
C THR A 164 -6.36 1.03 3.34
N LYS A 165 -7.45 0.39 2.88
CA LYS A 165 -8.61 1.08 2.31
C LYS A 165 -9.68 1.22 3.37
N ASN A 166 -10.30 2.38 3.46
CA ASN A 166 -11.41 2.68 4.39
C ASN A 166 -11.09 2.40 5.87
N ALA A 167 -9.80 2.39 6.24
CA ALA A 167 -9.38 2.06 7.61
C ALA A 167 -10.02 2.95 8.67
N GLN A 168 -10.25 4.24 8.36
CA GLN A 168 -10.90 5.19 9.26
C GLN A 168 -12.38 4.86 9.49
N GLU A 169 -13.12 4.53 8.43
CA GLU A 169 -14.54 4.15 8.52
C GLU A 169 -14.67 2.85 9.32
N ILE A 170 -13.87 1.85 8.98
CA ILE A 170 -13.83 0.56 9.67
C ILE A 170 -13.52 0.73 11.17
N TYR A 171 -12.61 1.64 11.53
CA TYR A 171 -12.34 1.94 12.93
C TYR A 171 -13.59 2.46 13.65
N PHE A 172 -14.30 3.40 13.06
CA PHE A 172 -15.52 3.93 13.67
C PHE A 172 -16.65 2.90 13.77
N ASP A 173 -16.84 2.08 12.74
CA ASP A 173 -17.83 0.98 12.74
C ASP A 173 -17.52 -0.04 13.84
N LEU A 174 -16.23 -0.35 14.05
CA LEU A 174 -15.82 -1.31 15.06
C LEU A 174 -15.98 -0.77 16.49
N ILE A 175 -15.65 0.49 16.75
CA ILE A 175 -15.83 1.08 18.10
C ILE A 175 -17.30 1.39 18.43
N GLU A 176 -18.20 1.46 17.45
CA GLU A 176 -19.64 1.49 17.71
C GLU A 176 -20.17 0.13 18.18
N LYS A 177 -19.56 -0.95 17.74
CA LYS A 177 -19.96 -2.32 18.06
C LYS A 177 -19.24 -2.91 19.27
N PHE A 178 -17.98 -2.55 19.44
CA PHE A 178 -17.09 -3.05 20.50
C PHE A 178 -16.50 -1.87 21.27
N SER A 179 -16.07 -2.11 22.52
CA SER A 179 -15.36 -1.08 23.28
C SER A 179 -14.03 -0.70 22.63
N GLU A 180 -13.68 0.58 22.70
CA GLU A 180 -12.49 1.16 22.02
C GLU A 180 -11.18 0.45 22.43
N ASP A 181 -11.06 0.00 23.70
CA ASP A 181 -9.89 -0.72 24.21
C ASP A 181 -9.66 -2.08 23.53
N ARG A 182 -10.67 -2.60 22.81
CA ARG A 182 -10.59 -3.85 22.05
C ARG A 182 -10.16 -3.66 20.61
N ILE A 183 -10.16 -2.44 20.12
CA ILE A 183 -9.82 -2.12 18.71
C ILE A 183 -8.45 -1.45 18.67
N ILE A 184 -7.53 -2.04 17.92
CA ILE A 184 -6.17 -1.55 17.77
C ILE A 184 -5.98 -1.00 16.37
N ALA A 185 -5.72 0.29 16.30
CA ALA A 185 -5.25 0.97 15.10
C ALA A 185 -3.75 1.27 15.29
N ILE A 186 -2.91 0.76 14.40
CA ILE A 186 -1.47 1.06 14.39
C ILE A 186 -1.23 2.49 13.88
N ASP A 187 -0.21 3.15 14.40
CA ASP A 187 0.05 4.57 14.10
C ASP A 187 0.32 4.81 12.61
N SER A 188 0.96 3.87 11.94
CA SER A 188 1.24 3.92 10.49
C SER A 188 -0.01 3.97 9.60
N LEU A 189 -1.20 3.68 10.10
CA LEU A 189 -2.47 3.83 9.37
C LEU A 189 -3.05 5.24 9.47
N PHE A 190 -2.50 6.12 10.32
CA PHE A 190 -2.95 7.51 10.52
C PHE A 190 -4.45 7.63 10.83
N ILE A 191 -5.00 6.66 11.57
CA ILE A 191 -6.41 6.64 11.96
C ILE A 191 -6.65 7.66 13.08
N SER A 192 -7.59 8.58 12.87
CA SER A 192 -8.05 9.50 13.90
C SER A 192 -8.98 8.79 14.88
N LYS A 193 -8.66 8.86 16.17
CA LYS A 193 -9.53 8.32 17.25
C LYS A 193 -10.72 9.22 17.56
N LYS A 194 -10.72 10.47 17.09
CA LYS A 194 -11.82 11.42 17.29
C LYS A 194 -12.66 11.51 16.02
N LYS A 195 -13.99 11.33 16.13
CA LYS A 195 -14.88 11.66 15.02
C LYS A 195 -14.72 13.15 14.70
N PRO A 196 -14.50 13.52 13.43
CA PRO A 196 -14.44 14.94 13.06
C PRO A 196 -15.80 15.58 13.34
N ASN A 197 -15.83 16.58 14.21
CA ASN A 197 -16.99 17.43 14.43
C ASN A 197 -17.11 18.41 13.26
N PHE A 198 -17.51 17.94 12.10
CA PHE A 198 -17.96 18.83 11.04
C PHE A 198 -19.36 19.34 11.43
N LYS A 199 -19.45 20.53 12.05
CA LYS A 199 -20.64 21.33 11.92
C LYS A 199 -20.67 21.77 10.46
N PRO A 200 -21.73 21.48 9.66
CA PRO A 200 -21.85 22.08 8.35
C PRO A 200 -21.97 23.59 8.58
N GLU A 201 -20.96 24.35 8.16
CA GLU A 201 -21.10 25.79 8.01
C GLU A 201 -22.13 26.03 6.88
N ASN A 202 -23.39 26.25 7.26
CA ASN A 202 -24.40 26.84 6.39
C ASN A 202 -24.01 28.28 6.11
N ASN A 203 -23.12 28.52 5.15
CA ASN A 203 -22.91 29.87 4.61
C ASN A 203 -22.44 29.78 3.15
N TYR A 204 -23.37 29.38 2.29
CA TYR A 204 -23.41 29.88 0.91
C TYR A 204 -24.72 30.57 0.71
N GLU A 205 -24.93 31.71 1.38
CA GLU A 205 -25.88 32.69 0.91
C GLU A 205 -25.32 33.28 -0.38
N LYS A 206 -26.08 33.09 -1.44
CA LYS A 206 -25.89 33.68 -2.77
C LYS A 206 -25.87 35.21 -2.64
N LYS A 207 -24.82 35.82 -3.20
CA LYS A 207 -24.88 37.16 -3.78
C LYS A 207 -24.55 37.10 -5.25
#